data_ac38f5d53d3c84512301a542ce2161e7
#
_entry.id   ac38f5d53d3c84512301a542ce2161e7
#
_cell.length_a   1.000
_cell.length_b   1.000
_cell.length_c   1.000
_cell.angle_alpha   90.00
_cell.angle_beta   90.00
_cell.angle_gamma   90.00
#
_symmetry.space_group_name_H-M   'P 1'
#
loop_
_entity.id
_entity.type
_entity.pdbx_description
1 polymer ?
#
loop_
_entity_poly.entity_id
_entity_poly.type
_entity_poly.pdbx_seq_one_letter_code
_entity_poly.pdbx_strand_id
1 'polypeptide(L)'
;ENNKRIISTVFNNDANIEGKNIKLILGSKVMNEGISLFNVYTVQILDVYYNFGRVDQVIGRAIRWCSHFNLMTKENPYPEVLVYKYSVSFKDEKNGLTSEEILYQKAEKKYLIIKKVEKCLRENAIDCPLNYQANVFKEEVINNKKCLYPDEKMSKIEMKNTDNICPAICDFNNCFYKCSDELLNSK
;
A
#
# COMPACT_ATOMS: atom_id res chain seq x y z
N GLU A 1 -27.91 4.52 2.66
CA GLU A 1 -28.36 3.12 2.83
C GLU A 1 -28.50 2.42 1.47
N ASN A 2 -29.14 3.05 0.50
CA ASN A 2 -29.37 2.47 -0.83
C ASN A 2 -28.07 2.15 -1.60
N ASN A 3 -27.06 3.02 -1.54
CA ASN A 3 -25.79 2.83 -2.25
C ASN A 3 -24.99 1.62 -1.71
N LYS A 4 -24.99 1.37 -0.39
CA LYS A 4 -24.35 0.20 0.20
C LYS A 4 -25.02 -1.09 -0.29
N ARG A 5 -26.35 -1.09 -0.42
CA ARG A 5 -27.09 -2.21 -0.94
C ARG A 5 -26.75 -2.47 -2.42
N ILE A 6 -26.68 -1.44 -3.24
CA ILE A 6 -26.30 -1.58 -4.65
C ILE A 6 -24.90 -2.16 -4.80
N ILE A 7 -23.95 -1.71 -3.97
CA ILE A 7 -22.59 -2.26 -3.98
C ILE A 7 -22.60 -3.75 -3.62
N SER A 8 -23.30 -4.14 -2.57
CA SER A 8 -23.32 -5.55 -2.13
C SER A 8 -24.09 -6.47 -3.08
N THR A 9 -25.17 -6.01 -3.69
CA THR A 9 -26.06 -6.86 -4.47
C THR A 9 -25.79 -6.82 -5.99
N VAL A 10 -25.24 -5.73 -6.50
CA VAL A 10 -25.02 -5.54 -7.94
C VAL A 10 -23.54 -5.49 -8.27
N PHE A 11 -22.77 -4.60 -7.63
CA PHE A 11 -21.34 -4.45 -7.93
C PHE A 11 -20.54 -5.69 -7.57
N ASN A 12 -20.72 -6.20 -6.36
CA ASN A 12 -20.01 -7.39 -5.85
C ASN A 12 -20.58 -8.73 -6.36
N ASN A 13 -21.58 -8.69 -7.24
CA ASN A 13 -22.18 -9.90 -7.79
C ASN A 13 -21.26 -10.51 -8.86
N ASP A 14 -21.19 -11.84 -8.93
CA ASP A 14 -20.40 -12.58 -9.92
C ASP A 14 -20.80 -12.23 -11.37
N ALA A 15 -22.08 -11.92 -11.61
CA ALA A 15 -22.55 -11.44 -12.91
C ALA A 15 -21.94 -10.09 -13.33
N ASN A 16 -21.29 -9.38 -12.41
CA ASN A 16 -20.63 -8.10 -12.66
C ASN A 16 -19.10 -8.18 -12.73
N ILE A 17 -18.49 -9.36 -12.73
CA ILE A 17 -17.03 -9.52 -12.75
C ILE A 17 -16.36 -8.72 -13.87
N GLU A 18 -16.99 -8.69 -15.06
CA GLU A 18 -16.50 -7.91 -16.21
C GLU A 18 -16.98 -6.45 -16.22
N GLY A 19 -17.64 -5.97 -15.18
CA GLY A 19 -18.19 -4.63 -15.10
C GLY A 19 -19.39 -4.38 -16.04
N LYS A 20 -20.17 -5.43 -16.34
CA LYS A 20 -21.31 -5.33 -17.26
C LYS A 20 -22.44 -4.46 -16.73
N ASN A 21 -22.71 -4.54 -15.42
CA ASN A 21 -23.76 -3.77 -14.76
C ASN A 21 -23.23 -2.46 -14.18
N ILE A 22 -22.12 -2.53 -13.43
CA ILE A 22 -21.46 -1.35 -12.84
C ILE A 22 -19.96 -1.47 -13.12
N LYS A 23 -19.46 -0.60 -14.00
CA LYS A 23 -18.07 -0.58 -14.40
C LYS A 23 -17.21 0.33 -13.54
N LEU A 24 -17.79 1.39 -13.01
CA LEU A 24 -17.09 2.43 -12.26
C LEU A 24 -17.89 2.83 -11.02
N ILE A 25 -17.19 2.97 -9.90
CA ILE A 25 -17.74 3.56 -8.68
C ILE A 25 -16.96 4.84 -8.37
N LEU A 26 -17.67 5.93 -8.20
CA LEU A 26 -17.13 7.18 -7.67
C LEU A 26 -17.37 7.21 -6.17
N GLY A 27 -16.28 7.21 -5.42
CA GLY A 27 -16.28 7.21 -3.95
C GLY A 27 -15.88 8.56 -3.38
N SER A 28 -16.59 9.00 -2.37
CA SER A 28 -16.19 10.11 -1.51
C SER A 28 -15.67 9.60 -0.16
N LYS A 29 -15.31 10.52 0.75
CA LYS A 29 -14.84 10.16 2.12
C LYS A 29 -15.77 9.20 2.87
N VAL A 30 -17.05 9.21 2.56
CA VAL A 30 -18.07 8.32 3.19
C VAL A 30 -17.85 6.85 2.83
N MET A 31 -17.22 6.56 1.69
CA MET A 31 -16.90 5.19 1.29
C MET A 31 -15.72 4.57 2.05
N ASN A 32 -15.00 5.36 2.84
CA ASN A 32 -13.84 4.86 3.58
C ASN A 32 -14.21 3.87 4.71
N GLU A 33 -15.51 3.73 5.04
CA GLU A 33 -15.95 2.88 6.14
C GLU A 33 -17.08 1.93 5.73
N GLY A 34 -16.98 0.68 6.18
CA GLY A 34 -18.07 -0.30 6.12
C GLY A 34 -18.41 -0.87 4.74
N ILE A 35 -17.56 -0.70 3.72
CA ILE A 35 -17.79 -1.26 2.37
C ILE A 35 -16.58 -2.11 1.97
N SER A 36 -16.84 -3.25 1.34
CA SER A 36 -15.84 -4.05 0.64
C SER A 36 -16.18 -4.09 -0.85
N LEU A 37 -15.18 -3.94 -1.69
CA LEU A 37 -15.33 -4.00 -3.14
C LEU A 37 -14.63 -5.26 -3.64
N PHE A 38 -15.32 -6.06 -4.45
CA PHE A 38 -14.79 -7.31 -5.00
C PHE A 38 -14.47 -7.15 -6.48
N ASN A 39 -13.48 -7.92 -6.92
CA ASN A 39 -13.07 -8.01 -8.31
C ASN A 39 -12.68 -6.65 -8.94
N VAL A 40 -12.04 -5.78 -8.16
CA VAL A 40 -11.59 -4.46 -8.61
C VAL A 40 -10.29 -4.59 -9.38
N TYR A 41 -10.22 -4.11 -10.61
CA TYR A 41 -9.00 -4.09 -11.42
C TYR A 41 -8.15 -2.85 -11.22
N THR A 42 -8.79 -1.72 -10.91
CA THR A 42 -8.10 -0.44 -10.83
C THR A 42 -8.67 0.43 -9.72
N VAL A 43 -7.78 1.02 -8.94
CA VAL A 43 -8.10 2.05 -7.95
C VAL A 43 -7.47 3.37 -8.39
N GLN A 44 -8.28 4.42 -8.50
CA GLN A 44 -7.82 5.74 -8.89
C GLN A 44 -8.08 6.72 -7.76
N ILE A 45 -7.02 7.32 -7.20
CA ILE A 45 -7.07 8.25 -6.08
C ILE A 45 -6.78 9.65 -6.62
N LEU A 46 -7.84 10.44 -6.75
CA LEU A 46 -7.79 11.77 -7.34
C LEU A 46 -7.42 12.85 -6.32
N ASP A 47 -7.79 12.66 -5.05
CA ASP A 47 -7.47 13.60 -3.98
C ASP A 47 -6.13 13.28 -3.33
N VAL A 48 -5.34 14.32 -3.09
CA VAL A 48 -4.07 14.22 -2.36
C VAL A 48 -4.34 14.21 -0.86
N TYR A 49 -3.89 13.16 -0.19
CA TYR A 49 -3.97 13.04 1.26
C TYR A 49 -2.64 13.33 1.93
N TYR A 50 -2.66 14.10 3.03
CA TYR A 50 -1.49 14.37 3.87
C TYR A 50 -1.05 13.16 4.72
N ASN A 51 -1.81 12.05 4.66
CA ASN A 51 -1.57 10.82 5.42
C ASN A 51 -1.84 9.60 4.53
N PHE A 52 -0.81 8.84 4.24
CA PHE A 52 -0.91 7.62 3.43
C PHE A 52 -1.71 6.50 4.11
N GLY A 53 -1.83 6.50 5.42
CA GLY A 53 -2.72 5.55 6.10
C GLY A 53 -4.19 5.66 5.65
N ARG A 54 -4.65 6.86 5.24
CA ARG A 54 -5.97 7.00 4.58
C ARG A 54 -5.98 6.43 3.18
N VAL A 55 -4.91 6.62 2.42
CA VAL A 55 -4.76 6.01 1.09
C VAL A 55 -4.79 4.50 1.21
N ASP A 56 -4.07 3.93 2.17
CA ASP A 56 -4.06 2.49 2.44
C ASP A 56 -5.46 1.97 2.83
N GLN A 57 -6.23 2.75 3.59
CA GLN A 57 -7.62 2.41 3.90
C GLN A 57 -8.50 2.34 2.65
N VAL A 58 -8.35 3.28 1.72
CA VAL A 58 -9.09 3.27 0.43
C VAL A 58 -8.68 2.06 -0.39
N ILE A 59 -7.38 1.84 -0.55
CA ILE A 59 -6.84 0.68 -1.28
C ILE A 59 -7.32 -0.62 -0.64
N GLY A 60 -7.28 -0.71 0.70
CA GLY A 60 -7.75 -1.87 1.46
C GLY A 60 -9.25 -2.16 1.34
N ARG A 61 -10.06 -1.29 0.73
CA ARG A 61 -11.46 -1.61 0.38
C ARG A 61 -11.57 -2.43 -0.89
N ALA A 62 -10.64 -2.24 -1.82
CA ALA A 62 -10.55 -2.96 -3.08
C ALA A 62 -9.63 -4.19 -2.97
N ILE A 63 -8.53 -4.09 -2.20
CA ILE A 63 -7.55 -5.16 -2.02
C ILE A 63 -7.72 -5.75 -0.63
N ARG A 64 -8.52 -6.81 -0.52
CA ARG A 64 -8.75 -7.55 0.72
C ARG A 64 -8.51 -9.04 0.51
N TRP A 65 -8.29 -9.75 1.60
CA TRP A 65 -8.25 -11.20 1.59
C TRP A 65 -9.51 -11.76 0.90
N CYS A 66 -9.33 -12.63 -0.06
CA CYS A 66 -10.39 -13.24 -0.89
C CYS A 66 -11.22 -12.29 -1.77
N SER A 67 -10.89 -10.99 -1.87
CA SER A 67 -11.69 -10.06 -2.69
C SER A 67 -11.56 -10.30 -4.20
N HIS A 68 -10.57 -11.07 -4.66
CA HIS A 68 -10.29 -11.37 -6.07
C HIS A 68 -10.34 -12.87 -6.37
N PHE A 69 -10.96 -13.65 -5.48
CA PHE A 69 -11.00 -15.11 -5.62
C PHE A 69 -11.60 -15.55 -6.98
N ASN A 70 -12.64 -14.86 -7.43
CA ASN A 70 -13.31 -15.16 -8.69
C ASN A 70 -12.50 -14.79 -9.95
N LEU A 71 -11.44 -14.00 -9.79
CA LEU A 71 -10.51 -13.64 -10.88
C LEU A 71 -9.29 -14.56 -10.94
N MET A 72 -9.11 -15.42 -9.95
CA MET A 72 -7.99 -16.36 -9.90
C MET A 72 -8.19 -17.47 -10.94
N THR A 73 -7.19 -17.68 -11.76
CA THR A 73 -7.13 -18.79 -12.72
C THR A 73 -5.84 -19.57 -12.51
N LYS A 74 -5.69 -20.73 -13.15
CA LYS A 74 -4.44 -21.50 -13.13
C LYS A 74 -3.28 -20.72 -13.76
N GLU A 75 -3.58 -19.88 -14.75
CA GLU A 75 -2.61 -19.05 -15.47
C GLU A 75 -2.33 -17.73 -14.71
N ASN A 76 -3.30 -17.21 -13.96
CA ASN A 76 -3.17 -16.02 -13.13
C ASN A 76 -3.67 -16.30 -11.70
N PRO A 77 -2.86 -16.96 -10.85
CA PRO A 77 -3.24 -17.28 -9.48
C PRO A 77 -3.23 -16.06 -8.55
N TYR A 78 -2.61 -14.97 -8.97
CA TYR A 78 -2.50 -13.72 -8.20
C TYR A 78 -2.94 -12.52 -9.05
N PRO A 79 -4.25 -12.26 -9.17
CA PRO A 79 -4.76 -11.10 -9.91
C PRO A 79 -4.19 -9.79 -9.37
N GLU A 80 -3.67 -8.96 -10.26
CA GLU A 80 -3.10 -7.66 -9.92
C GLU A 80 -4.17 -6.57 -9.88
N VAL A 81 -4.00 -5.61 -8.96
CA VAL A 81 -4.80 -4.39 -8.88
C VAL A 81 -3.91 -3.20 -9.15
N LEU A 82 -4.23 -2.43 -10.18
CA LEU A 82 -3.49 -1.22 -10.53
C LEU A 82 -3.97 -0.05 -9.65
N VAL A 83 -3.03 0.58 -8.95
CA VAL A 83 -3.34 1.75 -8.10
C VAL A 83 -2.68 2.99 -8.68
N TYR A 84 -3.51 3.97 -9.04
CA TYR A 84 -3.06 5.27 -9.54
C TYR A 84 -3.32 6.36 -8.51
N LYS A 85 -2.30 7.13 -8.21
CA LYS A 85 -2.39 8.34 -7.39
C LYS A 85 -2.10 9.54 -8.26
N TYR A 86 -2.99 10.50 -8.28
CA TYR A 86 -2.89 11.69 -9.12
C TYR A 86 -2.45 12.90 -8.30
N SER A 87 -1.70 13.78 -8.92
CA SER A 87 -1.36 15.10 -8.40
C SER A 87 -1.27 16.10 -9.55
N VAL A 88 -1.63 17.32 -9.29
CA VAL A 88 -1.42 18.43 -10.23
C VAL A 88 0.06 18.84 -10.20
N SER A 89 0.66 19.00 -11.37
CA SER A 89 2.03 19.48 -11.51
C SER A 89 2.11 20.65 -12.50
N PHE A 90 3.11 21.50 -12.35
CA PHE A 90 3.39 22.53 -13.35
C PHE A 90 4.06 21.92 -14.57
N LYS A 91 3.74 22.45 -15.78
CA LYS A 91 4.40 22.03 -17.02
C LYS A 91 5.90 22.38 -17.03
N ASP A 92 6.24 23.53 -16.47
CA ASP A 92 7.63 24.03 -16.43
C ASP A 92 8.23 23.77 -15.04
N GLU A 93 9.34 23.05 -15.00
CA GLU A 93 10.09 22.75 -13.76
C GLU A 93 10.59 24.03 -13.04
N LYS A 94 10.71 25.15 -13.78
CA LYS A 94 11.11 26.46 -13.22
C LYS A 94 10.11 27.00 -12.19
N ASN A 95 8.86 26.59 -12.25
CA ASN A 95 7.81 27.05 -11.32
C ASN A 95 7.84 26.33 -9.96
N GLY A 96 8.78 25.39 -9.77
CA GLY A 96 8.91 24.64 -8.54
C GLY A 96 7.83 23.57 -8.38
N LEU A 97 7.62 23.14 -7.13
CA LEU A 97 6.63 22.10 -6.79
C LEU A 97 5.27 22.75 -6.50
N THR A 98 4.21 22.07 -6.93
CA THR A 98 2.85 22.45 -6.56
C THR A 98 2.58 22.15 -5.08
N SER A 99 1.51 22.72 -4.53
CA SER A 99 1.07 22.44 -3.17
C SER A 99 0.73 20.96 -2.96
N GLU A 100 0.21 20.29 -3.98
CA GLU A 100 -0.09 18.86 -3.94
C GLU A 100 1.16 18.00 -3.93
N GLU A 101 2.16 18.33 -4.75
CA GLU A 101 3.45 17.65 -4.75
C GLU A 101 4.18 17.80 -3.42
N ILE A 102 4.16 19.00 -2.83
CA ILE A 102 4.71 19.24 -1.48
C ILE A 102 3.97 18.43 -0.43
N LEU A 103 2.64 18.34 -0.56
CA LEU A 103 1.82 17.57 0.37
C LEU A 103 2.14 16.07 0.29
N TYR A 104 2.29 15.51 -0.93
CA TYR A 104 2.72 14.13 -1.14
C TYR A 104 4.11 13.85 -0.54
N GLN A 105 5.08 14.73 -0.78
CA GLN A 105 6.42 14.58 -0.19
C GLN A 105 6.38 14.54 1.35
N LYS A 106 5.58 15.42 1.96
CA LYS A 106 5.39 15.41 3.42
C LYS A 106 4.71 14.13 3.91
N ALA A 107 3.70 13.66 3.19
CA ALA A 107 2.98 12.43 3.51
C ALA A 107 3.90 11.21 3.40
N GLU A 108 4.76 11.15 2.38
CA GLU A 108 5.74 10.08 2.18
C GLU A 108 6.78 10.04 3.31
N LYS A 109 7.38 11.18 3.65
CA LYS A 109 8.32 11.27 4.78
C LYS A 109 7.70 10.76 6.09
N LYS A 110 6.45 11.15 6.38
CA LYS A 110 5.72 10.67 7.55
C LYS A 110 5.49 9.16 7.50
N TYR A 111 5.09 8.66 6.35
CA TYR A 111 4.81 7.23 6.15
C TYR A 111 6.04 6.38 6.41
N LEU A 112 7.19 6.77 5.87
CA LEU A 112 8.47 6.09 6.12
C LEU A 112 8.84 6.06 7.61
N ILE A 113 8.61 7.16 8.33
CA ILE A 113 8.85 7.20 9.79
C ILE A 113 7.91 6.26 10.53
N ILE A 114 6.61 6.28 10.19
CA ILE A 114 5.61 5.40 10.79
C ILE A 114 6.00 3.93 10.57
N LYS A 115 6.40 3.56 9.35
CA LYS A 115 6.81 2.18 9.05
C LYS A 115 8.04 1.72 9.83
N LYS A 116 8.99 2.63 10.11
CA LYS A 116 10.11 2.34 11.02
C LYS A 116 9.66 2.05 12.46
N VAL A 117 8.73 2.88 12.96
CA VAL A 117 8.18 2.69 14.31
C VAL A 117 7.38 1.39 14.39
N GLU A 118 6.53 1.11 13.39
CA GLU A 118 5.78 -0.15 13.32
C GLU A 118 6.68 -1.37 13.29
N LYS A 119 7.81 -1.31 12.56
CA LYS A 119 8.80 -2.38 12.56
C LYS A 119 9.41 -2.58 13.94
N CYS A 120 9.86 -1.49 14.58
CA CYS A 120 10.41 -1.54 15.92
C CYS A 120 9.42 -2.12 16.93
N LEU A 121 8.14 -1.74 16.85
CA LEU A 121 7.08 -2.29 17.70
C LEU A 121 6.90 -3.80 17.49
N ARG A 122 6.90 -4.26 16.23
CA ARG A 122 6.79 -5.69 15.91
C ARG A 122 7.97 -6.49 16.42
N GLU A 123 9.19 -5.97 16.28
CA GLU A 123 10.43 -6.64 16.75
C GLU A 123 10.50 -6.76 18.28
N ASN A 124 9.86 -5.83 19.01
CA ASN A 124 9.83 -5.79 20.48
C ASN A 124 8.48 -6.26 21.07
N ALA A 125 7.55 -6.72 20.26
CA ALA A 125 6.29 -7.25 20.73
C ALA A 125 6.47 -8.60 21.44
N ILE A 126 5.76 -8.84 22.55
CA ILE A 126 5.83 -10.09 23.32
C ILE A 126 5.54 -11.32 22.46
N ASP A 127 4.64 -11.18 21.48
CA ASP A 127 4.26 -12.22 20.52
C ASP A 127 5.14 -12.28 19.26
N CYS A 128 6.24 -11.51 19.22
CA CYS A 128 7.17 -11.51 18.09
C CYS A 128 7.65 -12.92 17.71
N PRO A 129 8.04 -13.81 18.64
CA PRO A 129 8.46 -15.16 18.30
C PRO A 129 7.35 -16.01 17.66
N LEU A 130 6.10 -15.79 18.04
CA LEU A 130 4.94 -16.51 17.49
C LEU A 130 4.63 -16.08 16.04
N ASN A 131 4.82 -14.79 15.76
CA ASN A 131 4.52 -14.18 14.47
C ASN A 131 5.78 -14.08 13.57
N TYR A 132 6.89 -14.63 13.98
CA TYR A 132 8.18 -14.50 13.29
C TYR A 132 8.09 -14.88 11.82
N GLN A 133 7.54 -16.05 11.51
CA GLN A 133 7.44 -16.56 10.13
C GLN A 133 6.54 -15.68 9.23
N ALA A 134 5.55 -15.00 9.80
CA ALA A 134 4.68 -14.09 9.05
C ALA A 134 5.36 -12.77 8.69
N ASN A 135 6.41 -12.40 9.43
CA ASN A 135 7.15 -11.14 9.26
C ASN A 135 8.49 -11.31 8.52
N VAL A 136 8.94 -12.55 8.30
CA VAL A 136 10.19 -12.85 7.60
C VAL A 136 9.90 -13.18 6.13
N PHE A 137 10.56 -12.49 5.24
CA PHE A 137 10.51 -12.78 3.81
C PHE A 137 11.58 -13.82 3.43
N LYS A 138 11.31 -14.63 2.40
CA LYS A 138 12.26 -15.64 1.93
C LYS A 138 13.60 -15.01 1.55
N GLU A 139 14.68 -15.73 1.77
CA GLU A 139 16.06 -15.27 1.59
C GLU A 139 16.35 -14.65 0.20
N GLU A 140 15.69 -15.14 -0.85
CA GLU A 140 15.83 -14.60 -2.20
C GLU A 140 15.42 -13.11 -2.31
N VAL A 141 14.48 -12.66 -1.47
CA VAL A 141 14.04 -11.27 -1.40
C VAL A 141 14.97 -10.45 -0.51
N ILE A 142 15.63 -11.11 0.47
CA ILE A 142 16.45 -10.48 1.50
C ILE A 142 17.88 -10.24 1.02
N ASN A 143 18.46 -11.17 0.22
CA ASN A 143 19.90 -11.27 0.02
C ASN A 143 20.54 -10.17 -0.83
N ASN A 144 19.81 -9.22 -1.38
CA ASN A 144 20.39 -8.34 -2.38
C ASN A 144 20.29 -6.84 -2.14
N LYS A 145 19.76 -6.33 -1.00
CA LYS A 145 19.59 -4.87 -0.93
C LYS A 145 19.86 -4.29 0.45
N LYS A 146 20.97 -3.58 0.58
CA LYS A 146 21.09 -2.52 1.58
C LYS A 146 20.05 -1.47 1.22
N CYS A 147 19.02 -1.33 2.05
CA CYS A 147 18.07 -0.25 1.92
C CYS A 147 18.76 1.08 2.19
N LEU A 148 18.96 1.88 1.16
CA LEU A 148 19.29 3.28 1.32
C LEU A 148 17.97 4.04 1.39
N TYR A 149 17.73 4.69 2.51
CA TYR A 149 16.66 5.69 2.58
C TYR A 149 17.08 6.87 1.72
N PRO A 150 16.17 7.46 0.91
CA PRO A 150 16.47 8.72 0.28
C PRO A 150 16.73 9.74 1.38
N ASP A 151 18.00 10.13 1.53
CA ASP A 151 18.37 11.26 2.36
C ASP A 151 17.73 12.52 1.76
N GLU A 152 17.48 13.54 2.60
CA GLU A 152 16.93 14.83 2.15
C GLU A 152 17.74 15.51 1.04
N LYS A 153 18.95 15.01 0.76
CA LYS A 153 19.90 15.50 -0.24
C LYS A 153 19.84 14.77 -1.58
N MET A 154 19.08 13.68 -1.71
CA MET A 154 19.00 12.96 -3.00
C MET A 154 18.18 13.75 -4.01
N SER A 155 18.77 14.01 -5.17
CA SER A 155 18.08 14.63 -6.29
C SER A 155 17.03 13.68 -6.90
N LYS A 156 15.99 14.24 -7.55
CA LYS A 156 14.97 13.45 -8.27
C LYS A 156 15.57 12.49 -9.31
N ILE A 157 16.76 12.79 -9.84
CA ILE A 157 17.48 11.99 -10.82
C ILE A 157 18.12 10.76 -10.17
N GLU A 158 18.64 10.92 -8.96
CA GLU A 158 19.24 9.81 -8.20
C GLU A 158 18.19 8.81 -7.73
N MET A 159 16.96 9.26 -7.40
CA MET A 159 15.84 8.36 -7.08
C MET A 159 15.42 7.46 -8.24
N LYS A 160 15.58 7.88 -9.50
CA LYS A 160 15.23 7.08 -10.67
C LYS A 160 16.24 5.96 -10.99
N ASN A 161 17.48 6.10 -10.51
CA ASN A 161 18.59 5.18 -10.86
C ASN A 161 18.99 4.26 -9.71
N THR A 162 18.32 4.31 -8.55
CA THR A 162 18.73 3.53 -7.40
C THR A 162 17.95 2.22 -7.30
N ASP A 163 18.56 1.14 -7.73
CA ASP A 163 18.17 -0.24 -7.39
C ASP A 163 18.21 -0.53 -5.87
N ASN A 164 18.47 0.48 -5.06
CA ASN A 164 18.72 0.40 -3.62
C ASN A 164 17.59 0.98 -2.75
N ILE A 165 16.44 1.33 -3.36
CA ILE A 165 15.27 1.77 -2.58
C ILE A 165 14.70 0.58 -1.84
N CYS A 166 14.40 0.74 -0.56
CA CYS A 166 13.73 -0.29 0.23
C CYS A 166 12.43 -0.75 -0.44
N PRO A 167 12.25 -2.05 -0.70
CA PRO A 167 11.08 -2.53 -1.40
C PRO A 167 9.81 -2.31 -0.56
N ALA A 168 8.70 -2.05 -1.26
CA ALA A 168 7.39 -1.90 -0.63
C ALA A 168 6.97 -3.14 0.19
N ILE A 169 7.41 -4.33 -0.22
CA ILE A 169 7.15 -5.59 0.49
C ILE A 169 7.72 -5.60 1.92
N CYS A 170 8.82 -4.87 2.16
CA CYS A 170 9.41 -4.71 3.51
C CYS A 170 8.97 -3.42 4.20
N ASP A 171 7.83 -2.84 3.80
CA ASP A 171 7.33 -1.56 4.32
C ASP A 171 8.37 -0.44 4.22
N PHE A 172 9.15 -0.41 3.13
CA PHE A 172 10.23 0.56 2.91
C PHE A 172 11.31 0.56 4.01
N ASN A 173 11.42 -0.53 4.75
CA ASN A 173 12.48 -0.77 5.73
C ASN A 173 13.48 -1.80 5.19
N ASN A 174 14.59 -2.00 5.93
CA ASN A 174 15.43 -3.15 5.72
C ASN A 174 14.59 -4.43 5.91
N CYS A 175 14.67 -5.37 4.98
CA CYS A 175 13.93 -6.64 5.04
C CYS A 175 14.39 -7.57 6.17
N PHE A 176 15.54 -7.27 6.80
CA PHE A 176 15.97 -8.00 7.98
C PHE A 176 15.04 -7.77 9.16
N TYR A 177 14.55 -8.86 9.75
CA TYR A 177 13.59 -8.85 10.87
C TYR A 177 14.12 -9.77 11.96
N LYS A 178 14.19 -9.27 13.20
CA LYS A 178 14.67 -10.02 14.37
C LYS A 178 13.88 -9.62 15.60
N CYS A 179 13.37 -10.60 16.34
CA CYS A 179 12.80 -10.32 17.66
C CYS A 179 13.89 -9.86 18.62
N SER A 180 13.53 -9.02 19.59
CA SER A 180 14.42 -8.56 20.66
C SER A 180 15.00 -9.75 21.42
N ASP A 181 16.30 -9.70 21.72
CA ASP A 181 17.00 -10.78 22.42
C ASP A 181 16.48 -11.03 23.84
N GLU A 182 15.90 -10.02 24.48
CA GLU A 182 15.24 -10.13 25.79
C GLU A 182 14.04 -11.08 25.74
N LEU A 183 13.29 -11.08 24.62
CA LEU A 183 12.12 -11.94 24.42
C LEU A 183 12.49 -13.39 24.08
N LEU A 184 13.67 -13.61 23.49
CA LEU A 184 14.13 -14.96 23.14
C LEU A 184 14.73 -15.70 24.34
N ASN A 185 15.18 -14.97 25.37
CA ASN A 185 15.80 -15.51 26.57
C ASN A 185 14.83 -15.71 27.75
N SER A 186 13.58 -15.26 27.62
CA SER A 186 12.51 -15.49 28.61
C SER A 186 11.85 -16.85 28.38
N LYS A 187 12.59 -17.92 28.70
CA LYS A 187 12.06 -19.29 28.81
C LYS A 187 12.01 -19.71 30.25
#